data_52cf81dee5459e95a97839ea7b3bc737
#
_entry.id   52cf81dee5459e95a97839ea7b3bc737
#
_cell.length_a   1.000
_cell.length_b   1.000
_cell.length_c   1.000
_cell.angle_alpha   90.00
_cell.angle_beta   90.00
_cell.angle_gamma   90.00
#
_symmetry.space_group_name_H-M   'P 1'
#
loop_
_entity.id
_entity.type
_entity.pdbx_description
1 polymer ?
#
loop_
_entity_poly.entity_id
_entity_poly.type
_entity_poly.pdbx_seq_one_letter_code
_entity_poly.pdbx_strand_id
1 'polypeptide(L)'
;MEKVSSFAERLKSLLVEKGLSASDLSRLTAIDRSLMSKYIHGTKNPKIDNIRRIANVLYVNPEWLEGYNVDKTPKPVQLSPLESDLILTFRNCDAEDKYLILEFIKNKGGNNGNPNI
;
A
#
# COMPACT_ATOMS: atom_id res chain seq x y z
N MET A 1 -5.23 20.85 10.84
CA MET A 1 -6.17 19.73 11.00
C MET A 1 -5.74 18.90 12.18
N GLU A 2 -6.67 18.61 13.06
CA GLU A 2 -6.34 17.85 14.26
C GLU A 2 -6.45 16.36 14.05
N LYS A 3 -5.59 15.63 14.72
CA LYS A 3 -5.69 14.17 14.72
C LYS A 3 -6.74 13.73 15.74
N VAL A 4 -7.59 12.81 15.35
CA VAL A 4 -8.62 12.28 16.24
C VAL A 4 -8.30 10.85 16.69
N SER A 5 -7.22 10.28 16.21
CA SER A 5 -6.75 8.94 16.56
C SER A 5 -5.25 8.88 16.36
N SER A 6 -4.64 7.76 16.69
CA SER A 6 -3.22 7.57 16.46
C SER A 6 -3.00 6.62 15.29
N PHE A 7 -1.82 6.74 14.69
CA PHE A 7 -1.40 5.83 13.64
C PHE A 7 -1.46 4.39 14.13
N ALA A 8 -0.91 4.14 15.31
CA ALA A 8 -0.83 2.78 15.85
C ALA A 8 -2.22 2.16 16.05
N GLU A 9 -3.16 2.93 16.57
CA GLU A 9 -4.53 2.44 16.78
C GLU A 9 -5.19 2.07 15.47
N ARG A 10 -5.07 2.94 14.47
CA ARG A 10 -5.68 2.68 13.17
C ARG A 10 -5.00 1.52 12.46
N LEU A 11 -3.69 1.41 12.58
CA LEU A 11 -2.97 0.30 11.99
C LEU A 11 -3.38 -1.04 12.61
N LYS A 12 -3.48 -1.10 13.95
CA LYS A 12 -3.95 -2.32 14.62
C LYS A 12 -5.34 -2.70 14.16
N SER A 13 -6.22 -1.72 14.06
CA SER A 13 -7.59 -1.95 13.64
C SER A 13 -7.65 -2.54 12.22
N LEU A 14 -6.82 -1.98 11.32
CA LEU A 14 -6.75 -2.48 9.95
C LEU A 14 -6.22 -3.91 9.87
N LEU A 15 -5.22 -4.23 10.66
CA LEU A 15 -4.66 -5.58 10.65
C LEU A 15 -5.68 -6.60 11.10
N VAL A 16 -6.46 -6.27 12.13
CA VAL A 16 -7.55 -7.15 12.57
C VAL A 16 -8.61 -7.28 11.49
N GLU A 17 -9.03 -6.14 10.93
CA GLU A 17 -10.05 -6.12 9.89
C GLU A 17 -9.67 -6.96 8.67
N LYS A 18 -8.41 -6.92 8.27
CA LYS A 18 -7.95 -7.61 7.07
C LYS A 18 -7.35 -8.98 7.35
N GLY A 19 -7.27 -9.38 8.61
CA GLY A 19 -6.71 -10.67 8.98
C GLY A 19 -5.23 -10.80 8.69
N LEU A 20 -4.48 -9.71 8.83
CA LEU A 20 -3.04 -9.70 8.55
C LEU A 20 -2.24 -9.63 9.83
N SER A 21 -1.10 -10.32 9.84
CA SER A 21 -0.15 -10.25 10.94
C SER A 21 0.89 -9.17 10.65
N ALA A 22 1.66 -8.83 11.68
CA ALA A 22 2.77 -7.90 11.51
C ALA A 22 3.78 -8.44 10.49
N SER A 23 4.01 -9.75 10.49
CA SER A 23 4.92 -10.39 9.53
C SER A 23 4.39 -10.25 8.11
N ASP A 24 3.07 -10.44 7.92
CA ASP A 24 2.45 -10.27 6.61
C ASP A 24 2.66 -8.85 6.10
N LEU A 25 2.40 -7.87 6.94
CA LEU A 25 2.53 -6.48 6.54
C LEU A 25 3.97 -6.10 6.27
N SER A 26 4.90 -6.61 7.07
CA SER A 26 6.33 -6.38 6.84
C SER A 26 6.75 -6.91 5.47
N ARG A 27 6.30 -8.11 5.13
CA ARG A 27 6.61 -8.71 3.83
C ARG A 27 6.00 -7.92 2.68
N LEU A 28 4.75 -7.50 2.83
CA LEU A 28 4.05 -6.79 1.77
C LEU A 28 4.59 -5.37 1.54
N THR A 29 5.09 -4.73 2.59
CA THR A 29 5.59 -3.35 2.49
C THR A 29 7.10 -3.29 2.32
N ALA A 30 7.79 -4.39 2.53
CA ALA A 30 9.26 -4.44 2.57
C ALA A 30 9.84 -3.55 3.68
N ILE A 31 9.06 -3.31 4.73
CA ILE A 31 9.53 -2.61 5.92
C ILE A 31 10.01 -3.66 6.90
N ASP A 32 11.16 -3.41 7.52
CA ASP A 32 11.76 -4.35 8.48
C ASP A 32 10.77 -4.78 9.56
N ARG A 33 10.78 -6.06 9.91
CA ARG A 33 9.84 -6.63 10.87
C ARG A 33 9.94 -5.98 12.25
N SER A 34 11.16 -5.68 12.67
CA SER A 34 11.41 -5.05 13.96
C SER A 34 10.82 -3.63 13.97
N LEU A 35 11.03 -2.89 12.90
CA LEU A 35 10.49 -1.54 12.75
C LEU A 35 8.96 -1.57 12.67
N MET A 36 8.41 -2.52 11.93
CA MET A 36 6.96 -2.67 11.81
C MET A 36 6.34 -2.92 13.19
N SER A 37 6.98 -3.74 14.01
CA SER A 37 6.51 -4.02 15.37
C SER A 37 6.43 -2.74 16.21
N LYS A 38 7.44 -1.89 16.09
CA LYS A 38 7.45 -0.60 16.80
C LYS A 38 6.32 0.31 16.34
N TYR A 39 6.03 0.31 15.05
CA TYR A 39 4.92 1.08 14.51
C TYR A 39 3.59 0.59 15.10
N ILE A 40 3.40 -0.72 15.12
CA ILE A 40 2.16 -1.32 15.62
C ILE A 40 1.97 -1.03 17.10
N HIS A 41 3.05 -1.09 17.87
CA HIS A 41 2.98 -0.85 19.32
C HIS A 41 2.99 0.64 19.68
N GLY A 42 3.20 1.50 18.71
CA GLY A 42 3.18 2.93 18.94
C GLY A 42 4.44 3.50 19.58
N THR A 43 5.52 2.71 19.63
CA THR A 43 6.78 3.16 20.23
C THR A 43 7.63 3.96 19.26
N LYS A 44 7.27 3.94 17.98
CA LYS A 44 7.93 4.75 16.97
C LYS A 44 6.91 5.19 15.93
N ASN A 45 6.98 6.46 15.56
CA ASN A 45 6.10 7.00 14.53
C ASN A 45 6.78 6.89 13.17
N PRO A 46 6.07 6.41 12.14
CA PRO A 46 6.65 6.30 10.81
C PRO A 46 6.77 7.67 10.14
N LYS A 47 7.73 7.79 9.25
CA LYS A 47 7.83 8.95 8.38
C LYS A 47 6.84 8.80 7.23
N ILE A 48 6.59 9.89 6.55
CA ILE A 48 5.56 9.94 5.51
C ILE A 48 5.74 8.87 4.43
N ASP A 49 6.97 8.55 4.05
CA ASP A 49 7.21 7.54 3.02
C ASP A 49 6.69 6.18 3.45
N ASN A 50 6.93 5.80 4.69
CA ASN A 50 6.46 4.52 5.21
C ASN A 50 4.96 4.53 5.45
N ILE A 51 4.40 5.67 5.86
CA ILE A 51 2.94 5.79 5.98
C ILE A 51 2.27 5.54 4.63
N ARG A 52 2.80 6.17 3.57
CA ARG A 52 2.26 5.99 2.23
C ARG A 52 2.39 4.54 1.75
N ARG A 53 3.53 3.92 2.05
CA ARG A 53 3.76 2.53 1.65
C ARG A 53 2.75 1.60 2.32
N ILE A 54 2.55 1.78 3.62
CA ILE A 54 1.57 0.98 4.37
C ILE A 54 0.16 1.25 3.87
N ALA A 55 -0.17 2.53 3.68
CA ALA A 55 -1.50 2.91 3.21
C ALA A 55 -1.81 2.32 1.84
N ASN A 56 -0.82 2.30 0.93
CA ASN A 56 -1.01 1.72 -0.39
C ASN A 56 -1.29 0.23 -0.33
N VAL A 57 -0.56 -0.48 0.52
CA VAL A 57 -0.75 -1.93 0.67
C VAL A 57 -2.12 -2.23 1.27
N LEU A 58 -2.55 -1.45 2.24
CA LEU A 58 -3.81 -1.67 2.93
C LEU A 58 -5.00 -0.97 2.27
N TYR A 59 -4.74 -0.21 1.20
CA TYR A 59 -5.73 0.51 0.43
C TYR A 59 -6.56 1.46 1.30
N VAL A 60 -5.87 2.34 2.00
CA VAL A 60 -6.52 3.40 2.78
C VAL A 60 -5.86 4.73 2.49
N ASN A 61 -6.54 5.79 2.87
CA ASN A 61 -6.01 7.15 2.73
C ASN A 61 -4.87 7.35 3.73
N PRO A 62 -3.67 7.75 3.28
CA PRO A 62 -2.53 7.94 4.19
C PRO A 62 -2.82 8.93 5.31
N GLU A 63 -3.57 9.99 5.03
CA GLU A 63 -3.91 10.97 6.06
C GLU A 63 -4.83 10.36 7.12
N TRP A 64 -5.75 9.50 6.69
CA TRP A 64 -6.59 8.77 7.65
C TRP A 64 -5.71 7.86 8.53
N LEU A 65 -4.76 7.18 7.91
CA LEU A 65 -3.87 6.28 8.64
C LEU A 65 -3.02 7.05 9.67
N GLU A 66 -2.64 8.29 9.34
CA GLU A 66 -1.92 9.13 10.28
C GLU A 66 -2.75 9.53 11.49
N GLY A 67 -4.06 9.45 11.40
CA GLY A 67 -4.95 9.76 12.50
C GLY A 67 -5.87 10.95 12.27
N TYR A 68 -5.84 11.55 11.10
CA TYR A 68 -6.67 12.71 10.80
C TYR A 68 -8.13 12.33 10.55
N ASN A 69 -9.02 13.29 10.76
CA ASN A 69 -10.44 13.08 10.55
C ASN A 69 -10.78 13.32 9.08
N VAL A 70 -10.44 12.34 8.26
CA VAL A 70 -10.69 12.35 6.81
C VAL A 70 -11.23 10.98 6.42
N ASP A 71 -11.67 10.84 5.18
CA ASP A 71 -12.21 9.58 4.71
C ASP A 71 -11.13 8.47 4.75
N LYS A 72 -11.52 7.30 5.21
CA LYS A 72 -10.64 6.13 5.27
C LYS A 72 -10.31 5.62 3.87
N THR A 73 -11.30 5.64 2.99
CA THR A 73 -11.12 5.14 1.63
C THR A 73 -10.34 6.15 0.79
N PRO A 74 -9.35 5.70 0.01
CA PRO A 74 -8.61 6.62 -0.85
C PRO A 74 -9.54 7.24 -1.89
N LYS A 75 -9.16 8.40 -2.39
CA LYS A 75 -9.92 9.02 -3.46
C LYS A 75 -9.87 8.12 -4.68
N PRO A 76 -10.98 8.01 -5.41
CA PRO A 76 -11.00 7.21 -6.64
C PRO A 76 -9.97 7.72 -7.63
N VAL A 77 -9.25 6.80 -8.26
CA VAL A 77 -8.31 7.14 -9.32
C VAL A 77 -9.09 7.16 -10.61
N GLN A 78 -8.92 8.25 -11.37
CA GLN A 78 -9.59 8.33 -12.67
C GLN A 78 -8.69 7.64 -13.68
N LEU A 79 -9.16 6.53 -14.23
CA LEU A 79 -8.38 5.73 -15.16
C LEU A 79 -8.66 6.15 -16.59
N SER A 80 -7.62 6.17 -17.42
CA SER A 80 -7.79 6.35 -18.85
C SER A 80 -8.42 5.08 -19.44
N PRO A 81 -9.01 5.16 -20.65
CA PRO A 81 -9.54 3.94 -21.27
C PRO A 81 -8.50 2.83 -21.42
N LEU A 82 -7.26 3.19 -21.69
CA LEU A 82 -6.19 2.21 -21.81
C LEU A 82 -5.89 1.52 -20.48
N GLU A 83 -5.86 2.29 -19.40
CA GLU A 83 -5.65 1.73 -18.08
C GLU A 83 -6.80 0.83 -17.65
N SER A 84 -8.03 1.24 -17.94
CA SER A 84 -9.20 0.42 -17.63
C SER A 84 -9.15 -0.90 -18.38
N ASP A 85 -8.78 -0.86 -19.65
CA ASP A 85 -8.66 -2.05 -20.47
C ASP A 85 -7.59 -2.99 -19.93
N LEU A 86 -6.46 -2.43 -19.52
CA LEU A 86 -5.37 -3.20 -18.93
C LEU A 86 -5.83 -3.93 -17.66
N ILE A 87 -6.53 -3.21 -16.79
CA ILE A 87 -7.00 -3.79 -15.54
C ILE A 87 -7.99 -4.93 -15.77
N LEU A 88 -8.95 -4.72 -16.68
CA LEU A 88 -9.94 -5.75 -16.98
C LEU A 88 -9.29 -6.98 -17.60
N THR A 89 -8.37 -6.76 -18.52
CA THR A 89 -7.64 -7.85 -19.16
C THR A 89 -6.82 -8.62 -18.11
N PHE A 90 -6.14 -7.89 -17.25
CA PHE A 90 -5.32 -8.49 -16.20
C PHE A 90 -6.17 -9.37 -15.27
N ARG A 91 -7.35 -8.88 -14.89
CA ARG A 91 -8.24 -9.63 -13.98
C ARG A 91 -8.68 -10.95 -14.57
N ASN A 92 -8.78 -11.02 -15.90
CA ASN A 92 -9.23 -12.22 -16.59
C ASN A 92 -8.10 -13.23 -16.84
N CYS A 93 -6.87 -12.88 -16.56
CA CYS A 93 -5.75 -13.78 -16.74
C CYS A 93 -5.65 -14.77 -15.57
N ASP A 94 -5.03 -15.92 -15.82
CA ASP A 94 -4.74 -16.84 -14.73
C ASP A 94 -3.55 -16.33 -13.92
N ALA A 95 -3.22 -17.04 -12.84
CA ALA A 95 -2.16 -16.58 -11.91
C ALA A 95 -0.80 -16.52 -12.59
N GLU A 96 -0.51 -17.47 -13.47
CA GLU A 96 0.78 -17.50 -14.16
C GLU A 96 0.93 -16.32 -15.10
N ASP A 97 -0.11 -16.06 -15.88
CA ASP A 97 -0.10 -14.93 -16.81
C ASP A 97 -0.01 -13.60 -16.07
N LYS A 98 -0.71 -13.47 -14.94
CA LYS A 98 -0.62 -12.27 -14.12
C LYS A 98 0.80 -12.01 -13.65
N TYR A 99 1.48 -13.08 -13.23
CA TYR A 99 2.86 -12.98 -12.80
C TYR A 99 3.77 -12.52 -13.94
N LEU A 100 3.59 -13.12 -15.12
CA LEU A 100 4.40 -12.77 -16.29
C LEU A 100 4.18 -11.33 -16.72
N ILE A 101 2.94 -10.86 -16.68
CA ILE A 101 2.62 -9.47 -17.02
C ILE A 101 3.32 -8.51 -16.06
N LEU A 102 3.25 -8.79 -14.75
CA LEU A 102 3.90 -7.95 -13.75
C LEU A 102 5.41 -7.92 -13.94
N GLU A 103 6.02 -9.09 -14.21
CA GLU A 103 7.45 -9.15 -14.43
C GLU A 103 7.86 -8.37 -15.66
N PHE A 104 7.09 -8.48 -16.74
CA PHE A 104 7.36 -7.73 -17.96
C PHE A 104 7.34 -6.23 -17.70
N ILE A 105 6.32 -5.75 -17.01
CA ILE A 105 6.17 -4.32 -16.73
C ILE A 105 7.29 -3.82 -15.82
N LYS A 106 7.62 -4.59 -14.79
CA LYS A 106 8.71 -4.23 -13.87
C LYS A 106 10.04 -4.13 -14.59
N ASN A 107 10.32 -5.09 -15.47
CA ASN A 107 11.58 -5.09 -16.19
C ASN A 107 11.68 -3.93 -17.17
N LYS A 108 10.57 -3.53 -17.77
CA LYS A 108 10.57 -2.39 -18.70
C LYS A 108 10.56 -1.06 -17.98
N GLY A 109 9.67 -0.93 -16.99
CA GLY A 109 9.50 0.34 -16.30
C GLY A 109 10.54 0.58 -15.23
N GLY A 110 10.85 -0.44 -14.45
CA GLY A 110 11.74 -0.32 -13.33
C GLY A 110 13.17 -0.04 -13.73
N ASN A 111 13.58 -0.58 -14.88
CA ASN A 111 14.91 -0.38 -15.35
C ASN A 111 15.15 1.02 -15.89
N ASN A 112 14.08 1.73 -16.05
CA ASN A 112 14.20 2.99 -16.59
C ASN A 112 14.38 3.97 -15.60
N GLY A 113 14.51 3.59 -14.40
CA GLY A 113 14.83 4.62 -13.59
C GLY A 113 15.37 5.60 -14.50
N ASN A 114 15.53 5.18 -15.50
CA ASN A 114 15.84 5.93 -16.50
C ASN A 114 15.24 5.73 -17.65
N PRO A 115 14.89 6.30 -18.10
CA PRO A 115 14.26 6.12 -19.23
C PRO A 115 15.02 6.15 -20.43
N ASN A 116 15.19 6.14 -20.52
CA ASN A 116 15.60 6.08 -21.48
C ASN A 116 16.12 5.68 -21.89
N ILE A 117 16.13 5.46 -21.36
CA ILE A 117 16.42 5.11 -21.75
C ILE A 117 16.24 4.95 -22.28
#